data_28084564864857eb67127bc7c5308890
#
_entry.id   28084564864857eb67127bc7c5308890
#
_cell.length_a   1.000
_cell.length_b   1.000
_cell.length_c   1.000
_cell.angle_alpha   90.00
_cell.angle_beta   90.00
_cell.angle_gamma   90.00
#
_symmetry.space_group_name_H-M   'P 1'
#
loop_
_entity.id
_entity.type
_entity.pdbx_description
1 polymer ?
#
loop_
_entity_poly.entity_id
_entity_poly.type
_entity_poly.pdbx_seq_one_letter_code
_entity_poly.pdbx_strand_id
1 'polypeptide(L)'
;MHICILSGSTLGGAEYVAEHLNDVLETQGFSTALFHGPNLSDIENEKIWLIVTSTHGAGELPDNLKPLFDELANSQKDFSDVCFGVVGLGNSDYDTFCYAADKVEQTLQAKSAVKICETLKIDVLNVDDQESYAEEWLPNFIEGLK
;
A
#
# COMPACT_ATOMS: atom_id res chain seq x y z
N MET A 1 -13.59 3.73 -12.65
CA MET A 1 -12.32 3.06 -12.31
C MET A 1 -12.40 2.55 -10.87
N HIS A 2 -12.05 1.31 -10.65
CA HIS A 2 -12.17 0.68 -9.33
C HIS A 2 -10.79 0.49 -8.71
N ILE A 3 -10.60 1.00 -7.49
CA ILE A 3 -9.31 0.95 -6.78
C ILE A 3 -9.45 0.08 -5.53
N CYS A 4 -8.58 -0.92 -5.42
CA CYS A 4 -8.50 -1.78 -4.25
C CYS A 4 -7.44 -1.24 -3.30
N ILE A 5 -7.85 -0.84 -2.11
CA ILE A 5 -6.95 -0.30 -1.09
C ILE A 5 -6.67 -1.37 -0.06
N LEU A 6 -5.40 -1.65 0.16
CA LEU A 6 -4.93 -2.68 1.10
C LEU A 6 -4.16 -2.00 2.22
N SER A 7 -4.48 -2.29 3.46
CA SER A 7 -3.68 -1.77 4.57
C SER A 7 -3.13 -2.88 5.45
N GLY A 8 -2.01 -2.59 6.06
CA GLY A 8 -1.44 -3.43 7.09
C GLY A 8 -0.68 -2.62 8.09
N SER A 9 -0.95 -2.85 9.37
CA SER A 9 -0.20 -2.22 10.45
C SER A 9 -0.34 -3.03 11.71
N THR A 10 0.61 -2.85 12.62
CA THR A 10 0.59 -3.50 13.94
C THR A 10 -0.25 -2.69 14.91
N LEU A 11 -0.21 -1.37 14.81
CA LEU A 11 -0.86 -0.45 15.76
C LEU A 11 -1.97 0.41 15.13
N GLY A 12 -2.40 0.09 13.91
CA GLY A 12 -3.51 0.78 13.26
C GLY A 12 -3.20 2.06 12.50
N GLY A 13 -1.95 2.55 12.52
CA GLY A 13 -1.59 3.80 11.86
C GLY A 13 -1.82 3.79 10.37
N ALA A 14 -1.41 2.72 9.70
CA ALA A 14 -1.60 2.58 8.25
C ALA A 14 -3.10 2.46 7.90
N GLU A 15 -3.88 1.86 8.78
CA GLU A 15 -5.32 1.74 8.57
C GLU A 15 -6.01 3.09 8.51
N TYR A 16 -5.65 4.02 9.40
CA TYR A 16 -6.22 5.38 9.40
C TYR A 16 -5.88 6.12 8.10
N VAL A 17 -4.64 6.00 7.64
CA VAL A 17 -4.22 6.61 6.38
C VAL A 17 -5.00 5.99 5.22
N ALA A 18 -5.12 4.66 5.19
CA ALA A 18 -5.85 3.96 4.14
C ALA A 18 -7.32 4.37 4.10
N GLU A 19 -7.96 4.46 5.26
CA GLU A 19 -9.36 4.91 5.37
C GLU A 19 -9.55 6.32 4.85
N HIS A 20 -8.61 7.21 5.19
CA HIS A 20 -8.66 8.60 4.71
C HIS A 20 -8.52 8.68 3.19
N LEU A 21 -7.57 7.94 2.62
CA LEU A 21 -7.39 7.90 1.16
C LEU A 21 -8.61 7.30 0.46
N ASN A 22 -9.22 6.30 1.08
CA ASN A 22 -10.46 5.71 0.57
C ASN A 22 -11.56 6.77 0.47
N ASP A 23 -11.75 7.54 1.52
CA ASP A 23 -12.77 8.59 1.56
C ASP A 23 -12.50 9.66 0.50
N VAL A 24 -11.25 10.08 0.33
CA VAL A 24 -10.87 11.08 -0.68
C VAL A 24 -11.16 10.55 -2.08
N LEU A 25 -10.79 9.30 -2.36
CA LEU A 25 -11.02 8.70 -3.68
C LEU A 25 -12.52 8.57 -3.99
N GLU A 26 -13.33 8.15 -3.02
CA GLU A 26 -14.77 8.08 -3.20
C GLU A 26 -15.37 9.46 -3.48
N THR A 27 -14.89 10.49 -2.77
CA THR A 27 -15.35 11.87 -2.98
C THR A 27 -15.04 12.34 -4.40
N GLN A 28 -13.95 11.85 -5.00
CA GLN A 28 -13.58 12.18 -6.37
C GLN A 28 -14.26 11.31 -7.43
N GLY A 29 -15.16 10.43 -7.02
CA GLY A 29 -15.95 9.63 -7.93
C GLY A 29 -15.39 8.25 -8.28
N PHE A 30 -14.31 7.83 -7.61
CA PHE A 30 -13.77 6.47 -7.81
C PHE A 30 -14.58 5.44 -7.03
N SER A 31 -14.72 4.25 -7.61
CA SER A 31 -15.22 3.10 -6.89
C SER A 31 -14.06 2.49 -6.10
N THR A 32 -14.28 2.12 -4.86
CA THR A 32 -13.21 1.60 -4.00
C THR A 32 -13.63 0.36 -3.23
N ALA A 33 -12.63 -0.46 -2.88
CA ALA A 33 -12.77 -1.55 -1.91
C ALA A 33 -11.59 -1.42 -0.94
N LEU A 34 -11.87 -1.50 0.35
CA LEU A 34 -10.85 -1.34 1.39
C LEU A 34 -10.74 -2.62 2.20
N PHE A 35 -9.52 -3.16 2.28
CA PHE A 35 -9.22 -4.37 3.03
C PHE A 35 -8.09 -4.13 4.02
N HIS A 36 -8.26 -4.62 5.22
CA HIS A 36 -7.21 -4.63 6.25
C HIS A 36 -6.72 -6.07 6.40
N GLY A 37 -5.51 -6.35 5.88
CA GLY A 37 -4.93 -7.69 5.95
C GLY A 37 -5.70 -8.75 5.16
N PRO A 38 -6.00 -8.54 3.87
CA PRO A 38 -6.76 -9.52 3.10
C PRO A 38 -5.95 -10.75 2.74
N ASN A 39 -6.65 -11.79 2.30
CA ASN A 39 -6.03 -12.94 1.63
C ASN A 39 -5.93 -12.65 0.14
N LEU A 40 -5.06 -13.37 -0.57
CA LEU A 40 -4.90 -13.18 -2.02
C LEU A 40 -6.22 -13.43 -2.75
N SER A 41 -7.01 -14.42 -2.34
CA SER A 41 -8.29 -14.71 -2.97
C SER A 41 -9.29 -13.55 -2.91
N ASP A 42 -9.13 -12.65 -1.94
CA ASP A 42 -10.02 -11.48 -1.80
C ASP A 42 -9.73 -10.41 -2.86
N ILE A 43 -8.50 -10.36 -3.37
CA ILE A 43 -8.03 -9.25 -4.20
C ILE A 43 -7.45 -9.68 -5.55
N GLU A 44 -7.33 -10.97 -5.83
CA GLU A 44 -6.60 -11.45 -7.01
C GLU A 44 -7.19 -10.99 -8.34
N ASN A 45 -8.46 -10.62 -8.36
CA ASN A 45 -9.13 -10.12 -9.57
C ASN A 45 -9.14 -8.59 -9.68
N GLU A 46 -8.63 -7.90 -8.67
CA GLU A 46 -8.50 -6.44 -8.69
C GLU A 46 -7.31 -6.04 -9.56
N LYS A 47 -7.47 -4.94 -10.32
CA LYS A 47 -6.45 -4.50 -11.28
C LYS A 47 -5.67 -3.28 -10.84
N ILE A 48 -6.20 -2.51 -9.89
CA ILE A 48 -5.54 -1.31 -9.37
C ILE A 48 -5.43 -1.46 -7.86
N TRP A 49 -4.21 -1.51 -7.36
CA TRP A 49 -3.94 -1.70 -5.93
C TRP A 49 -3.25 -0.48 -5.36
N LEU A 50 -3.76 0.02 -4.25
CA LEU A 50 -3.09 1.03 -3.44
C LEU A 50 -2.78 0.39 -2.09
N ILE A 51 -1.50 0.19 -1.80
CA ILE A 51 -1.07 -0.51 -0.59
C ILE A 51 -0.53 0.51 0.42
N VAL A 52 -1.09 0.48 1.63
CA VAL A 52 -0.63 1.33 2.73
C VAL A 52 -0.12 0.42 3.83
N THR A 53 1.17 0.49 4.13
CA THR A 53 1.78 -0.41 5.10
C THR A 53 2.70 0.32 6.08
N SER A 54 2.63 -0.07 7.35
CA SER A 54 3.65 0.31 8.32
C SER A 54 4.83 -0.67 8.22
N THR A 55 5.94 -0.31 8.85
CA THR A 55 7.12 -1.17 8.93
C THR A 55 7.20 -1.74 10.35
N HIS A 56 7.34 -3.04 10.47
CA HIS A 56 7.43 -3.73 11.76
C HIS A 56 8.87 -4.13 12.09
N GLY A 57 9.30 -3.87 13.32
CA GLY A 57 10.58 -4.34 13.83
C GLY A 57 11.77 -4.04 12.90
N ALA A 58 12.45 -5.07 12.43
CA ALA A 58 13.66 -4.98 11.61
C ALA A 58 13.37 -4.79 10.11
N GLY A 59 12.31 -4.09 9.78
CA GLY A 59 11.95 -3.81 8.38
C GLY A 59 10.99 -4.83 7.80
N GLU A 60 10.28 -5.54 8.64
CA GLU A 60 9.34 -6.56 8.20
C GLU A 60 7.96 -5.99 7.89
N LEU A 61 7.21 -6.73 7.11
CA LEU A 61 5.79 -6.44 6.88
C LEU A 61 5.02 -6.61 8.19
N PRO A 62 3.95 -5.83 8.41
CA PRO A 62 3.07 -6.06 9.55
C PRO A 62 2.48 -7.47 9.50
N ASP A 63 2.19 -8.03 10.67
CA ASP A 63 1.69 -9.40 10.78
C ASP A 63 0.44 -9.65 9.94
N ASN A 64 -0.42 -8.65 9.79
CA ASN A 64 -1.65 -8.82 9.01
C ASN A 64 -1.46 -8.72 7.49
N LEU A 65 -0.27 -8.33 7.02
CA LEU A 65 0.05 -8.37 5.58
C LEU A 65 0.94 -9.55 5.19
N LYS A 66 1.67 -10.12 6.15
CA LYS A 66 2.56 -11.25 5.85
C LYS A 66 1.89 -12.40 5.10
N PRO A 67 0.69 -12.87 5.50
CA PRO A 67 0.05 -13.97 4.78
C PRO A 67 -0.20 -13.65 3.30
N LEU A 68 -0.67 -12.43 3.00
CA LEU A 68 -0.93 -12.02 1.62
C LEU A 68 0.35 -12.07 0.79
N PHE A 69 1.44 -11.49 1.30
CA PHE A 69 2.68 -11.41 0.53
C PHE A 69 3.40 -12.75 0.45
N ASP A 70 3.20 -13.65 1.43
CA ASP A 70 3.67 -15.02 1.33
C ASP A 70 2.91 -15.76 0.21
N GLU A 71 1.59 -15.58 0.13
CA GLU A 71 0.78 -16.16 -0.93
C GLU A 71 1.20 -15.63 -2.29
N LEU A 72 1.46 -14.31 -2.41
CA LEU A 72 1.94 -13.70 -3.65
C LEU A 72 3.27 -14.28 -4.08
N ALA A 73 4.22 -14.39 -3.15
CA ALA A 73 5.55 -14.91 -3.45
C ALA A 73 5.50 -16.36 -3.95
N ASN A 74 4.55 -17.15 -3.46
CA ASN A 74 4.39 -18.56 -3.81
C ASN A 74 3.43 -18.77 -4.99
N SER A 75 2.75 -17.73 -5.46
CA SER A 75 1.78 -17.82 -6.56
C SER A 75 2.49 -17.99 -7.90
N GLN A 76 1.90 -18.78 -8.79
CA GLN A 76 2.35 -18.92 -10.17
C GLN A 76 1.64 -17.93 -11.11
N LYS A 77 0.70 -17.15 -10.59
CA LYS A 77 -0.07 -16.21 -11.40
C LYS A 77 0.80 -15.03 -11.83
N ASP A 78 0.56 -14.57 -13.07
CA ASP A 78 1.18 -13.37 -13.62
C ASP A 78 0.30 -12.16 -13.30
N PHE A 79 0.88 -11.14 -12.70
CA PHE A 79 0.17 -9.91 -12.30
C PHE A 79 0.49 -8.72 -13.22
N SER A 80 0.90 -8.99 -14.46
CA SER A 80 1.27 -7.95 -15.43
C SER A 80 0.13 -7.00 -15.78
N ASP A 81 -1.12 -7.37 -15.52
CA ASP A 81 -2.28 -6.52 -15.74
C ASP A 81 -2.67 -5.71 -14.49
N VAL A 82 -1.89 -5.84 -13.41
CA VAL A 82 -2.11 -5.09 -12.17
C VAL A 82 -1.18 -3.89 -12.13
N CYS A 83 -1.72 -2.72 -11.80
CA CYS A 83 -0.90 -1.56 -11.49
C CYS A 83 -1.07 -1.20 -10.01
N PHE A 84 -0.05 -0.58 -9.42
CA PHE A 84 -0.06 -0.33 -7.99
C PHE A 84 0.71 0.93 -7.60
N GLY A 85 0.33 1.47 -6.43
CA GLY A 85 1.09 2.47 -5.72
C GLY A 85 1.24 2.05 -4.27
N VAL A 86 2.26 2.57 -3.59
CA VAL A 86 2.57 2.18 -2.21
C VAL A 86 2.76 3.42 -1.34
N VAL A 87 2.17 3.38 -0.15
CA VAL A 87 2.41 4.35 0.91
C VAL A 87 2.99 3.58 2.10
N GLY A 88 4.20 3.95 2.51
CA GLY A 88 4.86 3.32 3.64
C GLY A 88 4.94 4.28 4.82
N LEU A 89 4.66 3.79 6.02
CA LEU A 89 4.87 4.52 7.27
C LEU A 89 6.05 3.89 8.00
N GLY A 90 6.91 4.74 8.55
CA GLY A 90 8.07 4.27 9.28
C GLY A 90 8.64 5.34 10.16
N ASN A 91 9.65 4.97 10.94
CA ASN A 91 10.33 5.85 11.88
C ASN A 91 11.77 6.00 11.41
N SER A 92 12.18 7.23 11.08
CA SER A 92 13.50 7.50 10.52
C SER A 92 14.65 7.28 11.50
N ASP A 93 14.36 7.10 12.80
CA ASP A 93 15.37 6.72 13.78
C ASP A 93 15.86 5.28 13.61
N TYR A 94 15.12 4.47 12.86
CA TYR A 94 15.51 3.09 12.59
C TYR A 94 16.21 2.96 11.24
N ASP A 95 17.24 2.14 11.16
CA ASP A 95 17.95 1.84 9.92
C ASP A 95 17.04 1.22 8.86
N THR A 96 15.95 0.60 9.31
CA THR A 96 14.98 -0.10 8.46
C THR A 96 13.79 0.78 8.08
N PHE A 97 14.00 2.10 8.01
CA PHE A 97 12.95 3.06 7.69
C PHE A 97 12.20 2.68 6.39
N CYS A 98 10.90 2.43 6.52
CA CYS A 98 10.00 2.08 5.42
C CYS A 98 10.43 0.86 4.58
N TYR A 99 11.20 -0.06 5.13
CA TYR A 99 11.64 -1.27 4.41
C TYR A 99 10.47 -2.16 4.03
N ALA A 100 9.35 -2.14 4.79
CA ALA A 100 8.17 -2.91 4.43
C ALA A 100 7.61 -2.46 3.08
N ALA A 101 7.59 -1.14 2.82
CA ALA A 101 7.17 -0.60 1.54
C ALA A 101 8.08 -1.09 0.40
N ASP A 102 9.38 -1.14 0.64
CA ASP A 102 10.33 -1.64 -0.35
C ASP A 102 10.08 -3.12 -0.66
N LYS A 103 9.78 -3.91 0.36
CA LYS A 103 9.45 -5.33 0.18
C LYS A 103 8.18 -5.54 -0.62
N VAL A 104 7.15 -4.70 -0.37
CA VAL A 104 5.91 -4.70 -1.15
C VAL A 104 6.22 -4.46 -2.62
N GLU A 105 6.98 -3.41 -2.93
CA GLU A 105 7.37 -3.10 -4.30
C GLU A 105 8.09 -4.26 -4.97
N GLN A 106 9.09 -4.80 -4.30
CA GLN A 106 9.92 -5.89 -4.84
C GLN A 106 9.09 -7.12 -5.15
N THR A 107 8.18 -7.49 -4.23
CA THR A 107 7.33 -8.66 -4.41
C THR A 107 6.40 -8.49 -5.61
N LEU A 108 5.75 -7.33 -5.71
CA LEU A 108 4.81 -7.06 -6.79
C LEU A 108 5.52 -6.94 -8.14
N GLN A 109 6.68 -6.29 -8.18
CA GLN A 109 7.46 -6.18 -9.41
C GLN A 109 7.99 -7.55 -9.87
N ALA A 110 8.34 -8.42 -8.92
CA ALA A 110 8.74 -9.79 -9.24
C ALA A 110 7.61 -10.61 -9.87
N LYS A 111 6.36 -10.20 -9.65
CA LYS A 111 5.17 -10.81 -10.27
C LYS A 111 4.70 -10.03 -11.50
N SER A 112 5.52 -9.14 -12.01
CA SER A 112 5.28 -8.33 -13.21
C SER A 112 4.25 -7.21 -13.05
N ALA A 113 3.77 -6.94 -11.84
CA ALA A 113 2.89 -5.80 -11.60
C ALA A 113 3.62 -4.49 -11.84
N VAL A 114 2.89 -3.47 -12.26
CA VAL A 114 3.46 -2.19 -12.71
C VAL A 114 3.28 -1.12 -11.65
N LYS A 115 4.40 -0.56 -11.18
CA LYS A 115 4.37 0.58 -10.26
C LYS A 115 4.08 1.85 -11.09
N ILE A 116 3.03 2.59 -10.74
CA ILE A 116 2.55 3.70 -11.55
C ILE A 116 2.98 5.08 -11.03
N CYS A 117 3.57 5.14 -9.85
CA CYS A 117 4.12 6.39 -9.30
C CYS A 117 5.13 6.04 -8.22
N GLU A 118 5.88 7.05 -7.79
CA GLU A 118 6.85 6.84 -6.73
C GLU A 118 6.17 6.52 -5.40
N THR A 119 6.78 5.62 -4.63
CA THR A 119 6.31 5.26 -3.30
C THR A 119 6.44 6.44 -2.36
N LEU A 120 5.38 6.71 -1.62
CA LEU A 120 5.42 7.70 -0.56
C LEU A 120 5.94 7.03 0.71
N LYS A 121 6.96 7.65 1.32
CA LYS A 121 7.49 7.19 2.61
C LYS A 121 7.20 8.26 3.65
N ILE A 122 6.38 7.91 4.64
CA ILE A 122 5.97 8.84 5.69
C ILE A 122 6.79 8.58 6.94
N ASP A 123 7.55 9.59 7.37
CA ASP A 123 8.30 9.53 8.62
C ASP A 123 7.39 9.98 9.76
N VAL A 124 6.94 9.04 10.57
CA VAL A 124 5.99 9.31 11.64
C VAL A 124 6.57 10.20 12.76
N LEU A 125 7.90 10.35 12.81
CA LEU A 125 8.54 11.28 13.74
C LEU A 125 8.38 12.74 13.33
N ASN A 126 8.38 13.00 12.02
CA ASN A 126 8.42 14.36 11.49
C ASN A 126 7.09 14.82 10.91
N VAL A 127 6.16 13.90 10.66
CA VAL A 127 4.86 14.21 10.07
C VAL A 127 3.77 14.01 11.12
N ASP A 128 3.17 15.12 11.58
CA ASP A 128 2.11 15.06 12.58
C ASP A 128 0.78 14.59 11.99
N ASP A 129 0.42 15.12 10.81
CA ASP A 129 -0.82 14.75 10.14
C ASP A 129 -0.49 13.85 8.93
N GLN A 130 -0.38 12.56 9.19
CA GLN A 130 -0.02 11.57 8.19
C GLN A 130 -1.09 11.45 7.11
N GLU A 131 -2.35 11.62 7.48
CA GLU A 131 -3.47 11.52 6.55
C GLU A 131 -3.44 12.62 5.51
N SER A 132 -3.24 13.88 5.95
CA SER A 132 -3.10 15.01 5.02
C SER A 132 -1.86 14.89 4.16
N TYR A 133 -0.76 14.39 4.73
CA TYR A 133 0.48 14.18 3.99
C TYR A 133 0.28 13.18 2.85
N ALA A 134 -0.42 12.10 3.13
CA ALA A 134 -0.74 11.09 2.12
C ALA A 134 -1.72 11.64 1.07
N GLU A 135 -2.68 12.44 1.49
CA GLU A 135 -3.63 13.07 0.57
C GLU A 135 -2.93 13.98 -0.44
N GLU A 136 -1.89 14.70 -0.02
CA GLU A 136 -1.11 15.56 -0.91
C GLU A 136 -0.37 14.75 -1.98
N TRP A 137 0.02 13.51 -1.67
CA TRP A 137 0.66 12.60 -2.62
C TRP A 137 -0.34 11.94 -3.58
N LEU A 138 -1.58 11.77 -3.14
CA LEU A 138 -2.58 10.99 -3.88
C LEU A 138 -2.77 11.42 -5.34
N PRO A 139 -2.70 12.73 -5.70
CA PRO A 139 -2.77 13.13 -7.11
C PRO A 139 -1.73 12.46 -7.99
N ASN A 140 -0.54 12.16 -7.47
CA ASN A 140 0.50 11.45 -8.25
C ASN A 140 0.04 10.04 -8.62
N PHE A 141 -0.62 9.35 -7.69
CA PHE A 141 -1.20 8.03 -7.93
C PHE A 141 -2.30 8.11 -8.99
N ILE A 142 -3.19 9.09 -8.86
CA ILE A 142 -4.31 9.27 -9.79
C ILE A 142 -3.78 9.58 -11.20
N GLU A 143 -2.76 10.45 -11.33
CA GLU A 143 -2.16 10.73 -12.63
C GLU A 143 -1.56 9.48 -13.26
N GLY A 144 -0.98 8.60 -12.46
CA GLY A 144 -0.42 7.34 -12.93
C GLY A 144 -1.45 6.37 -13.48
N LEU A 145 -2.73 6.55 -13.13
CA LEU A 145 -3.82 5.71 -13.63
C LEU A 145 -4.28 6.10 -15.05
N LYS A 146 -3.89 7.28 -15.50
CA LYS A 146 -4.31 7.80 -16.81
C LYS A 146 -3.40 7.32 -17.97
#